data_ac81cf57bfc43dc478c780aa031b5783
#
_entry.id   ac81cf57bfc43dc478c780aa031b5783
#
_cell.length_a   1.000
_cell.length_b   1.000
_cell.length_c   1.000
_cell.angle_alpha   90.00
_cell.angle_beta   90.00
_cell.angle_gamma   90.00
#
_symmetry.space_group_name_H-M   'P 1'
#
loop_
_entity.id
_entity.type
_entity.pdbx_description
1 polymer ?
#
loop_
_entity_poly.entity_id
_entity_poly.type
_entity_poly.pdbx_seq_one_letter_code
_entity_poly.pdbx_strand_id
1 'polypeptide(L)'
;MKPTILYIEDHPDNMTLVRRILYSENYTLIEAKTGFQRIWMAENQDIDVILLDINLPDVDGYEVARRLRTSKKTKLAHTPIVAVTANAMKGDDRKILDAGADIYISKPINIQELLHTVAGLISK
;
A
#
# COMPACT_ATOMS: atom_id res chain seq x y z
N MET A 1 -7.16 -10.65 16.53
CA MET A 1 -6.56 -9.32 16.34
C MET A 1 -6.96 -8.74 15.01
N LYS A 2 -7.15 -7.43 14.95
CA LYS A 2 -7.44 -6.76 13.68
C LYS A 2 -6.17 -6.64 12.86
N PRO A 3 -6.19 -7.05 11.58
CA PRO A 3 -5.05 -6.80 10.70
C PRO A 3 -4.80 -5.31 10.55
N THR A 4 -3.55 -4.92 10.45
CA THR A 4 -3.13 -3.52 10.32
C THR A 4 -2.70 -3.26 8.89
N ILE A 5 -3.29 -2.24 8.28
CA ILE A 5 -3.00 -1.84 6.90
C ILE A 5 -2.43 -0.43 6.91
N LEU A 6 -1.27 -0.27 6.28
CA LEU A 6 -0.67 1.04 6.06
C LEU A 6 -1.04 1.51 4.67
N TYR A 7 -1.69 2.68 4.57
CA TYR A 7 -2.06 3.27 3.29
C TYR A 7 -1.28 4.55 3.06
N ILE A 8 -0.44 4.56 2.04
CA ILE A 8 0.42 5.70 1.68
C ILE A 8 -0.22 6.43 0.50
N GLU A 9 -0.83 7.57 0.78
CA GLU A 9 -1.60 8.35 -0.18
C GLU A 9 -1.68 9.81 0.26
N ASP A 10 -1.51 10.74 -0.66
CA ASP A 10 -1.58 12.17 -0.34
C ASP A 10 -2.94 12.81 -0.63
N HIS A 11 -3.79 12.16 -1.42
CA HIS A 11 -5.08 12.73 -1.84
C HIS A 11 -6.17 12.46 -0.78
N PRO A 12 -6.77 13.52 -0.18
CA PRO A 12 -7.73 13.35 0.92
C PRO A 12 -8.97 12.53 0.54
N ASP A 13 -9.46 12.68 -0.68
CA ASP A 13 -10.67 11.96 -1.11
C ASP A 13 -10.44 10.47 -1.19
N ASN A 14 -9.30 10.06 -1.72
CA ASN A 14 -8.93 8.64 -1.78
C ASN A 14 -8.72 8.09 -0.38
N MET A 15 -8.11 8.86 0.48
CA MET A 15 -7.89 8.46 1.87
C MET A 15 -9.22 8.23 2.60
N THR A 16 -10.17 9.14 2.42
CA THR A 16 -11.49 9.03 3.04
C THR A 16 -12.24 7.78 2.56
N LEU A 17 -12.22 7.53 1.26
CA LEU A 17 -12.89 6.36 0.69
C LEU A 17 -12.32 5.06 1.25
N VAL A 18 -11.00 4.91 1.22
CA VAL A 18 -10.34 3.69 1.68
C VAL A 18 -10.54 3.52 3.19
N ARG A 19 -10.48 4.61 3.95
CA ARG A 19 -10.71 4.57 5.39
C ARG A 19 -12.08 3.96 5.72
N ARG A 20 -13.13 4.41 5.04
CA ARG A 20 -14.48 3.90 5.27
C ARG A 20 -14.59 2.41 4.94
N ILE A 21 -14.00 2.02 3.82
CA ILE A 21 -14.05 0.63 3.36
C ILE A 21 -13.35 -0.29 4.36
N LEU A 22 -12.15 0.08 4.78
CA LEU A 22 -11.35 -0.78 5.66
C LEU A 22 -11.92 -0.83 7.07
N TYR A 23 -12.44 0.27 7.58
CA TYR A 23 -13.09 0.25 8.89
C TYR A 23 -14.33 -0.64 8.92
N SER A 24 -15.11 -0.68 7.83
CA SER A 24 -16.29 -1.52 7.75
C SER A 24 -15.94 -3.01 7.79
N GLU A 25 -14.71 -3.37 7.42
CA GLU A 25 -14.24 -4.74 7.41
C GLU A 25 -13.39 -5.09 8.64
N ASN A 26 -13.40 -4.21 9.65
CA ASN A 26 -12.70 -4.46 10.91
C ASN A 26 -11.18 -4.46 10.81
N TYR A 27 -10.64 -3.71 9.86
CA TYR A 27 -9.18 -3.51 9.74
C TYR A 27 -8.74 -2.26 10.48
N THR A 28 -7.53 -2.28 11.01
CA THR A 28 -6.89 -1.10 11.56
C THR A 28 -6.12 -0.40 10.45
N LEU A 29 -6.37 0.89 10.28
CA LEU A 29 -5.73 1.67 9.21
C LEU A 29 -4.75 2.67 9.80
N ILE A 30 -3.52 2.66 9.28
CA ILE A 30 -2.52 3.69 9.54
C ILE A 30 -2.40 4.52 8.27
N GLU A 31 -2.64 5.83 8.36
CA GLU A 31 -2.68 6.72 7.21
C GLU A 31 -1.37 7.45 7.02
N ALA A 32 -0.94 7.52 5.77
CA ALA A 32 0.34 8.07 5.38
C ALA A 32 0.17 9.09 4.25
N LYS A 33 0.61 10.33 4.46
CA LYS A 33 0.49 11.36 3.42
C LYS A 33 1.74 11.54 2.57
N THR A 34 2.90 11.17 3.08
CA THR A 34 4.15 11.28 2.34
C THR A 34 4.94 9.99 2.44
N GLY A 35 5.78 9.75 1.42
CA GLY A 35 6.57 8.53 1.38
C GLY A 35 7.64 8.48 2.46
N PHE A 36 8.32 9.60 2.71
CA PHE A 36 9.41 9.63 3.70
C PHE A 36 8.93 9.38 5.12
N GLN A 37 7.89 10.08 5.55
CA GLN A 37 7.37 9.89 6.90
C GLN A 37 6.92 8.46 7.14
N ARG A 38 6.51 7.79 6.11
CA ARG A 38 5.82 6.51 6.21
C ARG A 38 6.74 5.32 6.10
N ILE A 39 7.84 5.46 5.43
CA ILE A 39 8.89 4.44 5.53
C ILE A 39 9.30 4.30 6.98
N TRP A 40 9.50 5.45 7.67
CA TRP A 40 9.84 5.44 9.08
C TRP A 40 8.74 4.78 9.94
N MET A 41 7.47 5.13 9.71
CA MET A 41 6.36 4.54 10.47
C MET A 41 6.23 3.05 10.21
N ALA A 42 6.40 2.62 8.97
CA ALA A 42 6.34 1.21 8.64
C ALA A 42 7.43 0.41 9.36
N GLU A 43 8.61 1.00 9.52
CA GLU A 43 9.71 0.34 10.20
C GLU A 43 9.50 0.23 11.71
N ASN A 44 8.61 1.05 12.29
CA ASN A 44 8.39 1.10 13.73
C ASN A 44 7.06 0.51 14.18
N GLN A 45 6.28 -0.08 13.26
CA GLN A 45 5.00 -0.70 13.58
C GLN A 45 4.85 -2.03 12.85
N ASP A 46 3.99 -2.90 13.36
CA ASP A 46 3.70 -4.16 12.70
C ASP A 46 2.58 -3.96 11.70
N ILE A 47 2.90 -4.13 10.42
CA ILE A 47 1.98 -3.91 9.30
C ILE A 47 1.72 -5.24 8.60
N ASP A 48 0.46 -5.52 8.30
CA ASP A 48 0.07 -6.76 7.63
C ASP A 48 -0.03 -6.60 6.11
N VAL A 49 -0.45 -5.42 5.64
CA VAL A 49 -0.53 -5.11 4.21
C VAL A 49 -0.22 -3.63 4.02
N ILE A 50 0.52 -3.29 2.98
CA ILE A 50 0.80 -1.91 2.60
C ILE A 50 0.07 -1.59 1.30
N LEU A 51 -0.75 -0.53 1.34
CA LEU A 51 -1.35 0.05 0.13
C LEU A 51 -0.51 1.27 -0.23
N LEU A 52 0.07 1.28 -1.41
CA LEU A 52 1.04 2.30 -1.82
C LEU A 52 0.60 2.99 -3.11
N ASP A 53 0.28 4.28 -3.02
CA ASP A 53 0.09 5.10 -4.21
C ASP A 53 1.45 5.34 -4.86
N ILE A 54 1.54 5.05 -6.15
CA ILE A 54 2.79 5.20 -6.89
C ILE A 54 3.13 6.67 -7.14
N ASN A 55 2.13 7.53 -7.20
CA ASN A 55 2.31 8.95 -7.55
C ASN A 55 2.32 9.85 -6.31
N LEU A 56 3.35 9.73 -5.47
CA LEU A 56 3.50 10.55 -4.26
C LEU A 56 4.26 11.84 -4.57
N PRO A 57 3.99 12.93 -3.81
CA PRO A 57 4.59 14.24 -4.10
C PRO A 57 6.06 14.39 -3.71
N ASP A 58 6.52 13.68 -2.68
CA ASP A 58 7.87 13.87 -2.13
C ASP A 58 8.87 12.82 -2.58
N VAL A 59 8.42 11.61 -2.85
CA VAL A 59 9.28 10.54 -3.31
C VAL A 59 8.50 9.64 -4.26
N ASP A 60 9.19 9.13 -5.27
CA ASP A 60 8.62 8.19 -6.23
C ASP A 60 8.14 6.93 -5.50
N GLY A 61 6.89 6.50 -5.77
CA GLY A 61 6.33 5.30 -5.17
C GLY A 61 7.14 4.05 -5.46
N TYR A 62 7.81 3.98 -6.61
CA TYR A 62 8.70 2.86 -6.90
C TYR A 62 9.87 2.82 -5.92
N GLU A 63 10.40 3.98 -5.59
CA GLU A 63 11.48 4.08 -4.62
C GLU A 63 11.03 3.69 -3.22
N VAL A 64 9.80 4.07 -2.85
CA VAL A 64 9.22 3.66 -1.57
C VAL A 64 9.15 2.14 -1.49
N ALA A 65 8.67 1.49 -2.55
CA ALA A 65 8.58 0.03 -2.61
C ALA A 65 9.95 -0.62 -2.44
N ARG A 66 10.95 -0.11 -3.14
CA ARG A 66 12.32 -0.65 -3.05
C ARG A 66 12.87 -0.52 -1.63
N ARG A 67 12.67 0.64 -0.99
CA ARG A 67 13.16 0.85 0.38
C ARG A 67 12.49 -0.07 1.38
N LEU A 68 11.19 -0.30 1.21
CA LEU A 68 10.46 -1.22 2.08
C LEU A 68 11.01 -2.64 1.94
N ARG A 69 11.29 -3.08 0.70
CA ARG A 69 11.81 -4.42 0.45
C ARG A 69 13.23 -4.62 0.97
N THR A 70 14.01 -3.56 1.06
CA THR A 70 15.38 -3.62 1.55
C THR A 70 15.50 -3.24 3.02
N SER A 71 14.38 -3.14 3.73
CA SER A 71 14.38 -2.81 5.15
C SER A 71 15.11 -3.86 5.96
N LYS A 72 15.82 -3.41 7.00
CA LYS A 72 16.47 -4.30 7.95
C LYS A 72 15.48 -5.01 8.87
N LYS A 73 14.25 -4.50 8.97
CA LYS A 73 13.17 -5.17 9.70
C LYS A 73 12.63 -6.29 8.84
N THR A 74 12.91 -7.54 9.22
CA THR A 74 12.59 -8.73 8.42
C THR A 74 11.10 -8.82 8.07
N LYS A 75 10.22 -8.57 9.04
CA LYS A 75 8.78 -8.60 8.78
C LYS A 75 8.40 -7.60 7.70
N LEU A 76 8.91 -6.38 7.77
CA LEU A 76 8.59 -5.33 6.81
C LEU A 76 9.07 -5.69 5.41
N ALA A 77 10.27 -6.25 5.29
CA ALA A 77 10.83 -6.63 4.00
C ALA A 77 9.97 -7.66 3.27
N HIS A 78 9.14 -8.39 4.00
CA HIS A 78 8.25 -9.42 3.45
C HIS A 78 6.77 -9.07 3.51
N THR A 79 6.42 -7.88 4.03
CA THR A 79 5.02 -7.45 4.09
C THR A 79 4.48 -7.23 2.68
N PRO A 80 3.28 -7.78 2.35
CA PRO A 80 2.70 -7.58 1.02
C PRO A 80 2.47 -6.12 0.70
N ILE A 81 2.85 -5.71 -0.51
CA ILE A 81 2.64 -4.35 -1.01
C ILE A 81 1.66 -4.40 -2.18
N VAL A 82 0.56 -3.67 -2.05
CA VAL A 82 -0.41 -3.47 -3.13
C VAL A 82 -0.20 -2.06 -3.67
N ALA A 83 0.31 -1.95 -4.88
CA ALA A 83 0.51 -0.64 -5.52
C ALA A 83 -0.80 -0.15 -6.12
N VAL A 84 -1.08 1.15 -5.99
CA VAL A 84 -2.26 1.77 -6.59
C VAL A 84 -1.78 2.75 -7.64
N THR A 85 -2.22 2.61 -8.88
CA THR A 85 -1.70 3.38 -10.01
C THR A 85 -2.78 3.77 -11.01
N ALA A 86 -2.63 4.95 -11.60
CA ALA A 86 -3.49 5.41 -12.69
C ALA A 86 -3.03 4.88 -14.05
N ASN A 87 -1.83 4.31 -14.15
CA ASN A 87 -1.18 3.99 -15.42
C ASN A 87 -0.90 2.50 -15.63
N ALA A 88 -1.69 1.62 -15.03
CA ALA A 88 -1.46 0.17 -15.09
C ALA A 88 -1.45 -0.38 -16.51
N MET A 89 -2.13 0.29 -17.44
CA MET A 89 -2.30 -0.18 -18.83
C MET A 89 -1.11 0.12 -19.74
N LYS A 90 -0.08 0.82 -19.27
CA LYS A 90 1.00 1.30 -20.14
C LYS A 90 2.35 0.67 -19.85
N GLY A 91 2.38 -0.59 -19.44
CA GLY A 91 3.62 -1.28 -19.13
C GLY A 91 4.17 -0.96 -17.74
N ASP A 92 3.49 -0.13 -16.98
CA ASP A 92 3.88 0.21 -15.61
C ASP A 92 3.74 -0.97 -14.66
N ASP A 93 2.90 -1.95 -15.01
CA ASP A 93 2.69 -3.15 -14.21
C ASP A 93 4.01 -3.86 -13.92
N ARG A 94 4.83 -4.06 -14.95
CA ARG A 94 6.11 -4.73 -14.77
C ARG A 94 7.07 -3.90 -13.91
N LYS A 95 7.09 -2.58 -14.14
CA LYS A 95 7.92 -1.66 -13.37
C LYS A 95 7.54 -1.67 -11.90
N ILE A 96 6.24 -1.71 -11.62
CA ILE A 96 5.71 -1.78 -10.27
C ILE A 96 6.15 -3.07 -9.56
N LEU A 97 6.00 -4.21 -10.24
CA LEU A 97 6.37 -5.50 -9.66
C LEU A 97 7.88 -5.61 -9.48
N ASP A 98 8.66 -5.11 -10.45
CA ASP A 98 10.11 -5.12 -10.34
C ASP A 98 10.62 -4.25 -9.19
N ALA A 99 9.87 -3.22 -8.81
CA ALA A 99 10.22 -2.38 -7.67
C ALA A 99 9.94 -3.05 -6.32
N GLY A 100 9.18 -4.14 -6.31
CA GLY A 100 8.93 -4.92 -5.10
C GLY A 100 7.48 -5.05 -4.68
N ALA A 101 6.53 -4.48 -5.44
CA ALA A 101 5.12 -4.67 -5.16
C ALA A 101 4.70 -6.09 -5.52
N ASP A 102 3.76 -6.64 -4.75
CA ASP A 102 3.25 -8.00 -4.99
C ASP A 102 2.08 -7.99 -5.95
N ILE A 103 1.25 -6.96 -5.88
CA ILE A 103 0.04 -6.83 -6.69
C ILE A 103 -0.14 -5.35 -7.00
N TYR A 104 -0.87 -5.03 -8.05
CA TYR A 104 -1.27 -3.64 -8.31
C TYR A 104 -2.76 -3.55 -8.57
N ILE A 105 -3.33 -2.37 -8.26
CA ILE A 105 -4.73 -2.03 -8.48
C ILE A 105 -4.77 -0.72 -9.27
N SER A 106 -5.62 -0.68 -10.30
CA SER A 106 -5.79 0.52 -11.12
C SER A 106 -6.71 1.52 -10.45
N LYS A 107 -6.44 2.81 -10.63
CA LYS A 107 -7.37 3.88 -10.25
C LYS A 107 -8.42 4.06 -11.35
N PRO A 108 -9.67 4.41 -11.03
CA PRO A 108 -10.20 4.62 -9.68
C PRO A 108 -10.33 3.30 -8.91
N ILE A 109 -10.15 3.36 -7.60
CA ILE A 109 -10.17 2.17 -6.76
C ILE A 109 -11.57 1.53 -6.78
N ASN A 110 -11.61 0.25 -7.13
CA ASN A 110 -12.83 -0.56 -7.05
C ASN A 110 -12.91 -1.18 -5.67
N ILE A 111 -14.00 -0.93 -4.96
CA ILE A 111 -14.17 -1.35 -3.57
C ILE A 111 -14.06 -2.87 -3.43
N GLN A 112 -14.74 -3.63 -4.27
CA GLN A 112 -14.73 -5.08 -4.16
C GLN A 112 -13.37 -5.67 -4.49
N GLU A 113 -12.69 -5.11 -5.49
CA GLU A 113 -11.34 -5.55 -5.84
C GLU A 113 -10.38 -5.30 -4.70
N LEU A 114 -10.47 -4.13 -4.06
CA LEU A 114 -9.61 -3.79 -2.93
C LEU A 114 -9.82 -4.76 -1.77
N LEU A 115 -11.07 -4.99 -1.38
CA LEU A 115 -11.39 -5.88 -0.27
C LEU A 115 -10.97 -7.31 -0.55
N HIS A 116 -11.20 -7.79 -1.77
CA HIS A 116 -10.83 -9.14 -2.16
C HIS A 116 -9.31 -9.32 -2.13
N THR A 117 -8.58 -8.35 -2.65
CA THR A 117 -7.13 -8.38 -2.69
C THR A 117 -6.53 -8.38 -1.28
N VAL A 118 -7.00 -7.48 -0.43
CA VAL A 118 -6.50 -7.37 0.94
C VAL A 118 -6.82 -8.64 1.72
N ALA A 119 -8.05 -9.13 1.64
CA ALA A 119 -8.45 -10.35 2.34
C ALA A 119 -7.60 -11.55 1.92
N GLY A 120 -7.30 -11.68 0.63
CA GLY A 120 -6.47 -12.77 0.13
C GLY A 120 -5.05 -12.71 0.66
N LEU A 121 -4.47 -11.53 0.79
CA LEU A 121 -3.12 -11.38 1.31
C LEU A 121 -3.03 -11.65 2.81
N ILE A 122 -4.05 -11.24 3.56
CA ILE A 122 -4.08 -11.44 5.01
C ILE A 122 -4.28 -12.92 5.36
N SER A 123 -5.01 -13.65 4.52
CA SER A 123 -5.33 -15.06 4.78
C SER A 123 -4.15 -16.01 4.59
N LYS A 124 -3.07 -15.56 4.02
CA LYS A 124 -1.92 -16.42 3.74
C LYS A 124 -1.09 -16.71 4.97
#